data_2e56149186f47343ef8eca75b6f2eb9b
#
_entry.id   2e56149186f47343ef8eca75b6f2eb9b
#
_cell.length_a   1.000
_cell.length_b   1.000
_cell.length_c   1.000
_cell.angle_alpha   90.00
_cell.angle_beta   90.00
_cell.angle_gamma   90.00
#
_symmetry.space_group_name_H-M   'P 1'
#
loop_
_entity.id
_entity.type
_entity.pdbx_description
1 polymer ?
#
loop_
_entity_poly.entity_id
_entity_poly.type
_entity_poly.pdbx_seq_one_letter_code
_entity_poly.pdbx_strand_id
1 'polypeptide(L)'
;MPRITAKTNVFLNREKKYRMTLEFKEAIELIPCEKGSFVMADFEDEAFMLFGDEAASDPCAAIEVAIIQDAIDKYDKEIFVQVLARMTETVMKYTQIPEDRIFAYYRNSPLWTYKRQDIIGTLVHV
;
A
#
# COMPACT_ATOMS: atom_id res chain seq x y z
N MET A 1 -0.10 -3.74 -11.64
CA MET A 1 -0.13 -4.86 -10.68
C MET A 1 0.66 -4.55 -9.42
N PRO A 2 0.11 -3.80 -8.48
CA PRO A 2 0.83 -3.52 -7.26
C PRO A 2 0.60 -4.58 -6.20
N ARG A 3 1.56 -4.70 -5.31
CA ARG A 3 1.43 -5.46 -4.07
C ARG A 3 1.49 -4.49 -2.90
N ILE A 4 0.50 -4.55 -2.01
CA ILE A 4 0.41 -3.67 -0.87
C ILE A 4 0.61 -4.48 0.39
N THR A 5 1.59 -4.09 1.20
CA THR A 5 1.84 -4.72 2.50
C THR A 5 1.57 -3.69 3.59
N ALA A 6 0.66 -4.01 4.50
CA ALA A 6 0.38 -3.19 5.67
C ALA A 6 0.89 -3.90 6.92
N LYS A 7 1.86 -3.27 7.59
CA LYS A 7 2.48 -3.81 8.79
C LYS A 7 2.16 -2.91 9.99
N THR A 8 1.72 -3.50 11.08
CA THR A 8 1.34 -2.74 12.27
C THR A 8 1.58 -3.57 13.53
N ASN A 9 1.74 -2.88 14.66
CA ASN A 9 1.85 -3.54 15.95
C ASN A 9 0.49 -3.73 16.64
N VAL A 10 -0.62 -3.24 16.05
CA VAL A 10 -1.96 -3.51 16.59
C VAL A 10 -2.56 -4.75 15.96
N PHE A 11 -3.53 -5.34 16.66
CA PHE A 11 -4.28 -6.49 16.14
C PHE A 11 -5.31 -6.04 15.11
N LEU A 12 -5.40 -6.77 14.01
CA LEU A 12 -6.43 -6.57 12.98
C LEU A 12 -7.17 -7.87 12.77
N ASN A 13 -8.50 -7.86 12.96
CA ASN A 13 -9.29 -9.03 12.66
C ASN A 13 -9.47 -9.21 11.14
N ARG A 14 -9.96 -10.37 10.75
CA ARG A 14 -10.09 -10.72 9.34
C ARG A 14 -11.01 -9.77 8.57
N GLU A 15 -12.10 -9.33 9.18
CA GLU A 15 -13.04 -8.41 8.55
C GLU A 15 -12.41 -7.06 8.26
N LYS A 16 -11.65 -6.50 9.21
CA LYS A 16 -10.94 -5.23 9.00
C LYS A 16 -9.93 -5.35 7.86
N LYS A 17 -9.18 -6.44 7.83
CA LYS A 17 -8.22 -6.69 6.74
C LYS A 17 -8.92 -6.72 5.39
N TYR A 18 -10.06 -7.38 5.31
CA TYR A 18 -10.84 -7.43 4.07
C TYR A 18 -11.32 -6.03 3.64
N ARG A 19 -11.89 -5.28 4.57
CA ARG A 19 -12.39 -3.93 4.28
C ARG A 19 -11.27 -2.97 3.89
N MET A 20 -10.14 -3.05 4.57
CA MET A 20 -8.97 -2.24 4.23
C MET A 20 -8.48 -2.58 2.83
N THR A 21 -8.47 -3.85 2.46
CA THR A 21 -8.08 -4.28 1.11
C THR A 21 -8.97 -3.64 0.05
N LEU A 22 -10.28 -3.61 0.26
CA LEU A 22 -11.20 -2.97 -0.68
C LEU A 22 -10.88 -1.49 -0.86
N GLU A 23 -10.60 -0.77 0.23
CA GLU A 23 -10.26 0.65 0.15
C GLU A 23 -8.89 0.88 -0.47
N PHE A 24 -7.93 0.00 -0.22
CA PHE A 24 -6.63 0.06 -0.89
C PHE A 24 -6.76 -0.11 -2.40
N LYS A 25 -7.63 -1.02 -2.84
CA LYS A 25 -7.89 -1.21 -4.27
C LYS A 25 -8.47 0.06 -4.91
N GLU A 26 -9.40 0.71 -4.22
CA GLU A 26 -9.98 1.97 -4.70
C GLU A 26 -8.90 3.05 -4.82
N ALA A 27 -8.00 3.13 -3.84
CA ALA A 27 -6.91 4.11 -3.89
C ALA A 27 -5.99 3.86 -5.08
N ILE A 28 -5.60 2.61 -5.32
CA ILE A 28 -4.72 2.25 -6.43
C ILE A 28 -5.34 2.61 -7.79
N GLU A 29 -6.67 2.54 -7.90
CA GLU A 29 -7.34 2.86 -9.16
C GLU A 29 -7.27 4.33 -9.54
N LEU A 30 -6.75 5.20 -8.68
CA LEU A 30 -6.39 6.57 -9.05
C LEU A 30 -5.27 6.59 -10.08
N ILE A 31 -4.44 5.56 -10.12
CA ILE A 31 -3.37 5.43 -11.11
C ILE A 31 -3.99 4.87 -12.39
N PRO A 32 -3.95 5.60 -13.52
CA PRO A 32 -4.74 5.24 -14.70
C PRO A 32 -4.50 3.84 -15.26
N CYS A 33 -3.28 3.29 -15.09
CA CYS A 33 -2.95 1.96 -15.63
C CYS A 33 -3.24 0.82 -14.66
N GLU A 34 -3.69 1.12 -13.43
CA GLU A 34 -3.87 0.10 -12.41
C GLU A 34 -5.33 -0.26 -12.22
N LYS A 35 -5.57 -1.55 -11.99
CA LYS A 35 -6.92 -2.08 -11.73
C LYS A 35 -6.92 -2.79 -10.39
N GLY A 36 -7.95 -2.51 -9.59
CA GLY A 36 -8.10 -3.13 -8.27
C GLY A 36 -8.09 -4.65 -8.31
N SER A 37 -8.61 -5.25 -9.39
CA SER A 37 -8.65 -6.70 -9.54
C SER A 37 -7.27 -7.36 -9.62
N PHE A 38 -6.21 -6.60 -9.87
CA PHE A 38 -4.84 -7.11 -9.91
C PHE A 38 -4.02 -6.73 -8.68
N VAL A 39 -4.63 -6.12 -7.68
CA VAL A 39 -3.94 -5.77 -6.45
C VAL A 39 -3.83 -7.00 -5.56
N MET A 40 -2.62 -7.28 -5.10
CA MET A 40 -2.38 -8.26 -4.04
C MET A 40 -2.10 -7.49 -2.76
N ALA A 41 -2.88 -7.74 -1.71
CA ALA A 41 -2.68 -7.09 -0.42
C ALA A 41 -2.41 -8.13 0.65
N ASP A 42 -1.45 -7.85 1.52
CA ASP A 42 -1.14 -8.71 2.65
C ASP A 42 -0.92 -7.86 3.89
N PHE A 43 -1.17 -8.48 5.05
CA PHE A 43 -1.12 -7.79 6.33
C PHE A 43 -0.22 -8.55 7.29
N GLU A 44 0.54 -7.79 8.07
CA GLU A 44 1.33 -8.33 9.17
C GLU A 44 0.96 -7.51 10.39
N ASP A 45 0.04 -8.01 11.18
CA ASP A 45 -0.42 -7.35 12.40
C ASP A 45 0.23 -7.96 13.64
N GLU A 46 0.10 -7.29 14.78
CA GLU A 46 0.75 -7.67 16.04
C GLU A 46 2.26 -7.84 15.90
N ALA A 47 2.88 -7.08 14.99
CA ALA A 47 4.32 -7.13 14.77
C ALA A 47 5.05 -6.34 15.86
N PHE A 48 6.29 -6.71 16.14
CA PHE A 48 7.14 -5.92 17.01
C PHE A 48 7.63 -4.71 16.23
N MET A 49 7.20 -3.50 16.64
CA MET A 49 7.55 -2.26 15.96
C MET A 49 7.76 -1.15 16.97
N LEU A 50 8.82 -0.37 16.77
CA LEU A 50 9.11 0.83 17.54
C LEU A 50 9.15 2.03 16.59
N PHE A 51 8.52 3.11 16.99
CA PHE A 51 8.57 4.36 16.25
C PHE A 51 9.41 5.37 17.04
N GLY A 52 10.66 5.59 16.60
CA GLY A 52 11.58 6.48 17.29
C GLY A 52 11.85 5.99 18.71
N ASP A 53 11.68 6.87 19.70
CA ASP A 53 11.90 6.58 21.11
C ASP A 53 10.64 6.12 21.84
N GLU A 54 9.56 5.87 21.10
CA GLU A 54 8.30 5.45 21.68
C GLU A 54 8.35 4.02 22.19
N ALA A 55 7.41 3.67 23.05
CA ALA A 55 7.31 2.31 23.56
C ALA A 55 6.79 1.35 22.48
N ALA A 56 7.21 0.08 22.57
CA ALA A 56 6.78 -0.94 21.60
C ALA A 56 5.28 -1.16 21.58
N SER A 57 4.58 -0.80 22.66
CA SER A 57 3.10 -0.89 22.73
C SER A 57 2.39 0.26 22.06
N ASP A 58 3.08 1.37 21.77
CA ASP A 58 2.45 2.53 21.13
C ASP A 58 2.14 2.21 19.67
N PRO A 59 0.89 2.43 19.21
CA PRO A 59 0.47 2.02 17.87
C PRO A 59 1.23 2.74 16.76
N CYS A 60 1.65 1.98 15.76
CA CYS A 60 2.23 2.53 14.53
C CYS A 60 1.98 1.57 13.38
N ALA A 61 2.20 2.06 12.15
CA ALA A 61 2.02 1.25 10.97
C ALA A 61 2.93 1.72 9.84
N ALA A 62 3.22 0.80 8.92
CA ALA A 62 3.91 1.10 7.68
C ALA A 62 3.16 0.45 6.52
N ILE A 63 2.93 1.21 5.46
CA ILE A 63 2.28 0.76 4.24
C ILE A 63 3.32 0.80 3.13
N GLU A 64 3.57 -0.35 2.51
CA GLU A 64 4.48 -0.41 1.36
C GLU A 64 3.68 -0.79 0.13
N VAL A 65 3.83 0.00 -0.94
CA VAL A 65 3.22 -0.29 -2.23
C VAL A 65 4.33 -0.65 -3.21
N ALA A 66 4.46 -1.93 -3.51
CA ALA A 66 5.39 -2.39 -4.54
C ALA A 66 4.71 -2.22 -5.90
N ILE A 67 5.37 -1.52 -6.82
CA ILE A 67 4.80 -1.14 -8.10
C ILE A 67 5.90 -1.17 -9.18
N ILE A 68 5.50 -1.29 -10.45
CA ILE A 68 6.45 -1.25 -11.55
C ILE A 68 7.00 0.17 -11.74
N GLN A 69 8.30 0.26 -12.02
CA GLN A 69 9.00 1.53 -12.21
C GLN A 69 8.35 2.38 -13.30
N ASP A 70 7.96 1.76 -14.42
CA ASP A 70 7.39 2.47 -15.56
C ASP A 70 6.13 3.26 -15.19
N ALA A 71 5.31 2.76 -14.28
CA ALA A 71 4.13 3.49 -13.84
C ALA A 71 4.51 4.77 -13.11
N ILE A 72 5.50 4.70 -12.21
CA ILE A 72 6.00 5.87 -11.49
C ILE A 72 6.54 6.92 -12.47
N ASP A 73 7.26 6.48 -13.49
CA ASP A 73 7.89 7.38 -14.45
C ASP A 73 6.89 8.04 -15.41
N LYS A 74 5.74 7.37 -15.65
CA LYS A 74 4.78 7.82 -16.66
C LYS A 74 3.80 8.87 -16.17
N TYR A 75 3.38 8.78 -14.90
CA TYR A 75 2.29 9.61 -14.38
C TYR A 75 2.79 10.65 -13.40
N ASP A 76 1.96 11.68 -13.15
CA ASP A 76 2.30 12.77 -12.27
C ASP A 76 2.50 12.31 -10.83
N LYS A 77 3.53 12.85 -10.19
CA LYS A 77 3.83 12.57 -8.79
C LYS A 77 2.64 12.77 -7.87
N GLU A 78 1.82 13.78 -8.15
CA GLU A 78 0.66 14.10 -7.32
C GLU A 78 -0.32 12.93 -7.20
N ILE A 79 -0.50 12.15 -8.26
CA ILE A 79 -1.38 10.97 -8.23
C ILE A 79 -0.86 9.97 -7.20
N PHE A 80 0.45 9.71 -7.21
CA PHE A 80 1.07 8.75 -6.30
C PHE A 80 1.02 9.23 -4.84
N VAL A 81 1.15 10.53 -4.62
CA VAL A 81 1.00 11.12 -3.29
C VAL A 81 -0.42 10.92 -2.78
N GLN A 82 -1.43 11.16 -3.63
CA GLN A 82 -2.83 10.98 -3.26
C GLN A 82 -3.17 9.53 -2.93
N VAL A 83 -2.60 8.58 -3.66
CA VAL A 83 -2.79 7.15 -3.36
C VAL A 83 -2.33 6.83 -1.95
N LEU A 84 -1.12 7.26 -1.60
CA LEU A 84 -0.57 7.02 -0.26
C LEU A 84 -1.39 7.74 0.83
N ALA A 85 -1.87 8.95 0.54
CA ALA A 85 -2.71 9.68 1.48
C ALA A 85 -4.01 8.94 1.78
N ARG A 86 -4.65 8.40 0.75
CA ARG A 86 -5.88 7.60 0.93
C ARG A 86 -5.62 6.32 1.70
N MET A 87 -4.52 5.65 1.43
CA MET A 87 -4.15 4.44 2.17
C MET A 87 -3.88 4.74 3.63
N THR A 88 -3.23 5.87 3.92
CA THR A 88 -3.00 6.32 5.29
C THR A 88 -4.33 6.56 6.00
N GLU A 89 -5.27 7.23 5.34
CA GLU A 89 -6.61 7.45 5.89
C GLU A 89 -7.32 6.14 6.20
N THR A 90 -7.21 5.15 5.32
CA THR A 90 -7.78 3.82 5.54
C THR A 90 -7.21 3.18 6.79
N VAL A 91 -5.88 3.22 6.96
CA VAL A 91 -5.24 2.65 8.16
C VAL A 91 -5.72 3.38 9.41
N MET A 92 -5.76 4.71 9.39
CA MET A 92 -6.27 5.49 10.52
C MET A 92 -7.70 5.10 10.90
N LYS A 93 -8.55 4.92 9.91
CA LYS A 93 -9.97 4.59 10.09
C LYS A 93 -10.16 3.24 10.81
N TYR A 94 -9.38 2.24 10.44
CA TYR A 94 -9.56 0.88 10.96
C TYR A 94 -8.69 0.55 12.17
N THR A 95 -7.65 1.34 12.43
CA THR A 95 -6.73 1.05 13.53
C THR A 95 -6.73 2.11 14.63
N GLN A 96 -7.24 3.32 14.35
CA GLN A 96 -7.17 4.48 15.22
C GLN A 96 -5.74 4.98 15.45
N ILE A 97 -4.79 4.56 14.63
CA ILE A 97 -3.41 5.05 14.70
C ILE A 97 -3.37 6.48 14.17
N PRO A 98 -2.75 7.44 14.87
CA PRO A 98 -2.62 8.82 14.39
C PRO A 98 -1.77 8.88 13.10
N GLU A 99 -2.05 9.86 12.24
CA GLU A 99 -1.36 9.94 10.96
C GLU A 99 0.15 10.17 11.07
N ASP A 100 0.62 10.82 12.15
CA ASP A 100 2.04 11.04 12.38
C ASP A 100 2.79 9.80 12.82
N ARG A 101 2.10 8.67 12.94
CA ARG A 101 2.67 7.38 13.31
C ARG A 101 2.48 6.33 12.22
N ILE A 102 2.26 6.78 10.98
CA ILE A 102 2.07 5.91 9.83
C ILE A 102 3.02 6.35 8.72
N PHE A 103 3.87 5.41 8.26
CA PHE A 103 4.67 5.61 7.05
C PHE A 103 3.96 4.96 5.88
N ALA A 104 3.95 5.64 4.73
CA ALA A 104 3.47 5.07 3.49
C ALA A 104 4.47 5.41 2.39
N TYR A 105 4.88 4.42 1.61
CA TYR A 105 5.91 4.59 0.61
C TYR A 105 5.79 3.58 -0.52
N TYR A 106 6.42 3.90 -1.64
CA TYR A 106 6.51 3.00 -2.78
C TYR A 106 7.85 2.29 -2.80
N ARG A 107 7.80 1.04 -3.24
CA ARG A 107 8.99 0.30 -3.65
C ARG A 107 8.77 -0.05 -5.11
N ASN A 108 9.54 0.56 -6.00
CA ASN A 108 9.38 0.35 -7.43
C ASN A 108 10.34 -0.70 -7.94
N SER A 109 9.90 -1.46 -8.93
CA SER A 109 10.70 -2.52 -9.52
C SER A 109 10.80 -2.34 -11.03
N PRO A 110 12.01 -2.47 -11.62
CA PRO A 110 12.18 -2.39 -13.07
C PRO A 110 11.78 -3.67 -13.79
N LEU A 111 11.61 -4.77 -13.06
CA LEU A 111 11.25 -6.05 -13.64
C LEU A 111 10.13 -6.68 -12.82
N TRP A 112 9.04 -7.08 -13.50
CA TRP A 112 7.88 -7.67 -12.85
C TRP A 112 7.28 -8.70 -13.79
N THR A 113 7.00 -9.90 -13.31
CA THR A 113 6.35 -10.93 -14.11
C THR A 113 4.98 -11.30 -13.55
N TYR A 114 4.08 -11.62 -14.45
CA TYR A 114 2.79 -12.20 -14.17
C TYR A 114 2.52 -13.29 -15.20
N LYS A 115 2.09 -14.45 -14.74
CA LYS A 115 1.93 -15.63 -15.59
C LYS A 115 3.21 -15.96 -16.37
N ARG A 116 4.37 -15.76 -15.74
CA ARG A 116 5.71 -15.99 -16.31
C ARG A 116 6.07 -15.04 -17.46
N GLN A 117 5.34 -13.95 -17.61
CA GLN A 117 5.59 -12.96 -18.64
C GLN A 117 5.98 -11.63 -18.02
N ASP A 118 6.90 -10.92 -18.69
CA ASP A 118 7.27 -9.57 -18.32
C ASP A 118 6.09 -8.65 -18.63
N ILE A 119 5.65 -7.88 -17.62
CA ILE A 119 4.53 -6.97 -17.76
C ILE A 119 4.96 -5.50 -17.82
N ILE A 120 6.26 -5.22 -17.75
CA ILE A 120 6.78 -3.86 -17.86
C ILE A 120 6.44 -3.29 -19.24
N GLY A 121 5.86 -2.10 -19.24
CA GLY A 121 5.43 -1.44 -20.47
C GLY A 121 4.05 -1.87 -20.95
N THR A 122 3.56 -3.02 -20.55
CA THR A 122 2.24 -3.50 -20.94
C THR A 122 1.13 -2.75 -20.21
N LEU A 123 1.23 -2.63 -18.89
CA LEU A 123 0.21 -1.99 -18.07
C LEU A 123 0.23 -0.48 -18.17
N VAL A 124 1.39 0.11 -18.43
CA VAL A 124 1.51 1.58 -18.51
C VAL A 124 1.03 2.14 -19.84
N HIS A 125 0.70 1.31 -20.81
CA HIS A 125 0.20 1.72 -22.12
C HIS A 125 -1.29 1.43 -22.31
N VAL A 126 -1.97 1.00 -21.28
CA VAL A 126 -3.41 0.71 -21.32
C VAL A 126 -4.23 1.98 -21.32
#